data_6cfa89d43b0703dc8b976f79998a356f
#
_entry.id   6cfa89d43b0703dc8b976f79998a356f
#
_cell.length_a   1.000
_cell.length_b   1.000
_cell.length_c   1.000
_cell.angle_alpha   90.00
_cell.angle_beta   90.00
_cell.angle_gamma   90.00
#
_symmetry.space_group_name_H-M   'P 1'
#
loop_
_entity.id
_entity.type
_entity.pdbx_description
1 polymer ?
#
loop_
_entity_poly.entity_id
_entity_poly.type
_entity_poly.pdbx_seq_one_letter_code
_entity_poly.pdbx_strand_id
1 'polypeptide(L)'
;KKVAREAAERQQKREVRGEKQSLRKGIPRIMMNTLKNRAESCSSKLKDVHAEKIGSIATSLSENRAALPDLGQMKVNFNPSVLHEGKVLVTARDVNFGYTEGMLWERPLDFQIKSGERIALRGRNGSGKTTLLRLLLGKLEPTKGVLTRTDFKYVYLDQEYSMLRADLTVYAQAERYNVNNLPEHELKMRLNRFLFSALAWDKPCEQLSGGERMRLIFCCLMISNNTPDVFVLDEPTNNL
;
A
#
# COMPACT_ATOMS: atom_id res chain seq x y z
N LYS A 1 8.11 -20.10 9.38
CA LYS A 1 8.91 -20.15 10.65
C LYS A 1 8.02 -20.47 11.86
N LYS A 2 6.84 -19.85 12.06
CA LYS A 2 5.94 -20.08 13.22
C LYS A 2 5.47 -21.54 13.31
N VAL A 3 4.99 -22.12 12.21
CA VAL A 3 4.51 -23.52 12.15
C VAL A 3 5.61 -24.53 12.45
N ALA A 4 6.85 -24.30 11.99
CA ALA A 4 7.99 -25.16 12.29
C ALA A 4 8.38 -25.13 13.78
N ARG A 5 8.28 -23.96 14.42
CA ARG A 5 8.53 -23.78 15.85
C ARG A 5 7.48 -24.51 16.71
N GLU A 6 6.21 -24.36 16.35
CA GLU A 6 5.10 -25.07 17.04
C GLU A 6 5.21 -26.59 16.88
N ALA A 7 5.63 -27.10 15.73
CA ALA A 7 5.86 -28.51 15.49
C ALA A 7 7.01 -29.05 16.36
N ALA A 8 8.13 -28.30 16.47
CA ALA A 8 9.25 -28.64 17.32
C ALA A 8 8.87 -28.69 18.83
N GLU A 9 8.10 -27.70 19.29
CA GLU A 9 7.61 -27.65 20.67
C GLU A 9 6.66 -28.83 20.99
N ARG A 10 5.77 -29.20 20.07
CA ARG A 10 4.89 -30.37 20.21
C ARG A 10 5.68 -31.67 20.29
N GLN A 11 6.75 -31.79 19.51
CA GLN A 11 7.60 -32.96 19.50
C GLN A 11 8.40 -33.08 20.80
N GLN A 12 8.98 -32.00 21.29
CA GLN A 12 9.69 -31.96 22.57
C GLN A 12 8.78 -32.36 23.74
N LYS A 13 7.51 -31.88 23.73
CA LYS A 13 6.52 -32.32 24.74
C LYS A 13 6.18 -33.80 24.65
N ARG A 14 6.16 -34.40 23.45
CA ARG A 14 5.93 -35.83 23.25
C ARG A 14 7.12 -36.66 23.75
N GLU A 15 8.36 -36.24 23.50
CA GLU A 15 9.58 -36.90 23.98
C GLU A 15 9.64 -36.95 25.51
N VAL A 16 9.43 -35.81 26.18
CA VAL A 16 9.38 -35.72 27.66
C VAL A 16 8.27 -36.60 28.25
N ARG A 17 7.11 -36.67 27.58
CA ARG A 17 5.98 -37.52 28.03
C ARG A 17 6.27 -38.99 27.83
N GLY A 18 6.95 -39.39 26.74
CA GLY A 18 7.40 -40.73 26.45
C GLY A 18 8.44 -41.22 27.47
N GLU A 19 9.39 -40.38 27.86
CA GLU A 19 10.43 -40.65 28.83
C GLU A 19 9.82 -40.90 30.24
N LYS A 20 8.88 -40.08 30.68
CA LYS A 20 8.13 -40.28 31.94
C LYS A 20 7.28 -41.55 31.94
N GLN A 21 6.72 -41.95 30.82
CA GLN A 21 5.89 -43.14 30.69
C GLN A 21 6.74 -44.43 30.67
N SER A 22 7.94 -44.42 30.07
CA SER A 22 8.88 -45.53 30.05
C SER A 22 9.48 -45.81 31.44
N LEU A 23 9.78 -44.76 32.21
CA LEU A 23 10.21 -44.87 33.59
C LEU A 23 9.15 -45.54 34.51
N ARG A 24 7.85 -45.27 34.26
CA ARG A 24 6.74 -45.88 35.02
C ARG A 24 6.48 -47.37 34.69
N LYS A 25 6.90 -47.82 33.48
CA LYS A 25 6.65 -49.19 33.00
C LYS A 25 7.76 -50.17 33.31
N GLY A 26 8.81 -49.82 34.06
CA GLY A 26 9.90 -50.72 34.46
C GLY A 26 10.69 -51.31 33.29
N ILE A 27 10.82 -50.60 32.18
CA ILE A 27 11.51 -51.04 30.96
C ILE A 27 13.02 -51.16 31.24
N PRO A 28 13.70 -52.25 30.83
CA PRO A 28 15.13 -52.40 31.02
C PRO A 28 15.94 -51.25 30.37
N ARG A 29 17.02 -50.79 31.03
CA ARG A 29 17.82 -49.62 30.66
C ARG A 29 18.37 -49.69 29.21
N ILE A 30 18.68 -50.91 28.75
CA ILE A 30 19.15 -51.16 27.36
C ILE A 30 18.04 -50.85 26.35
N MET A 31 16.80 -51.21 26.63
CA MET A 31 15.66 -50.99 25.76
C MET A 31 15.24 -49.50 25.75
N MET A 32 15.42 -48.79 26.87
CA MET A 32 15.25 -47.34 26.93
C MET A 32 16.23 -46.58 26.06
N ASN A 33 17.53 -46.99 26.05
CA ASN A 33 18.55 -46.37 25.18
C ASN A 33 18.25 -46.60 23.71
N THR A 34 17.77 -47.76 23.31
CA THR A 34 17.39 -48.07 21.92
C THR A 34 16.18 -47.24 21.46
N LEU A 35 15.18 -47.05 22.33
CA LEU A 35 14.01 -46.18 22.04
C LEU A 35 14.40 -44.71 21.96
N LYS A 36 15.32 -44.23 22.82
CA LYS A 36 15.84 -42.89 22.83
C LYS A 36 16.64 -42.60 21.52
N ASN A 37 17.54 -43.50 21.15
CA ASN A 37 18.30 -43.38 19.89
C ASN A 37 17.39 -43.39 18.66
N ARG A 38 16.32 -44.17 18.62
CA ARG A 38 15.31 -44.15 17.55
C ARG A 38 14.54 -42.83 17.53
N ALA A 39 14.13 -42.31 18.69
CA ALA A 39 13.44 -41.01 18.73
C ALA A 39 14.32 -39.87 18.29
N GLU A 40 15.59 -39.82 18.71
CA GLU A 40 16.57 -38.85 18.28
C GLU A 40 16.86 -38.94 16.78
N SER A 41 16.99 -40.13 16.21
CA SER A 41 17.17 -40.35 14.77
C SER A 41 15.93 -39.88 13.96
N CYS A 42 14.71 -40.14 14.46
CA CYS A 42 13.50 -39.62 13.80
C CYS A 42 13.40 -38.10 13.88
N SER A 43 13.76 -37.51 15.04
CA SER A 43 13.80 -36.06 15.22
C SER A 43 14.83 -35.39 14.30
N SER A 44 16.03 -35.98 14.17
CA SER A 44 17.07 -35.48 13.26
C SER A 44 16.58 -35.52 11.83
N LYS A 45 16.07 -36.66 11.34
CA LYS A 45 15.54 -36.76 9.96
C LYS A 45 14.42 -35.77 9.66
N LEU A 46 13.57 -35.50 10.64
CA LEU A 46 12.49 -34.51 10.46
C LEU A 46 13.04 -33.08 10.36
N LYS A 47 14.07 -32.76 11.17
CA LYS A 47 14.78 -31.47 11.10
C LYS A 47 15.48 -31.30 9.77
N ASP A 48 16.13 -32.34 9.25
CA ASP A 48 16.83 -32.32 7.97
C ASP A 48 15.87 -32.09 6.81
N VAL A 49 14.73 -32.79 6.76
CA VAL A 49 13.66 -32.59 5.78
C VAL A 49 13.06 -31.18 5.84
N HIS A 50 12.87 -30.63 7.04
CA HIS A 50 12.41 -29.26 7.18
C HIS A 50 13.47 -28.23 6.75
N ALA A 51 14.74 -28.46 7.06
CA ALA A 51 15.84 -27.60 6.63
C ALA A 51 15.98 -27.60 5.12
N GLU A 52 15.90 -28.77 4.49
CA GLU A 52 15.94 -28.92 3.02
C GLU A 52 14.76 -28.20 2.33
N LYS A 53 13.54 -28.36 2.88
CA LYS A 53 12.35 -27.63 2.38
C LYS A 53 12.48 -26.12 2.53
N ILE A 54 13.02 -25.65 3.65
CA ILE A 54 13.26 -24.21 3.86
C ILE A 54 14.33 -23.72 2.88
N GLY A 55 15.39 -24.52 2.67
CA GLY A 55 16.44 -24.21 1.70
C GLY A 55 15.88 -24.12 0.26
N SER A 56 15.10 -25.11 -0.18
CA SER A 56 14.50 -25.09 -1.53
C SER A 56 13.54 -23.91 -1.75
N ILE A 57 12.72 -23.58 -0.75
CA ILE A 57 11.83 -22.41 -0.81
C ILE A 57 12.64 -21.10 -0.85
N ALA A 58 13.73 -21.02 -0.09
CA ALA A 58 14.61 -19.84 -0.09
C ALA A 58 15.31 -19.66 -1.44
N THR A 59 15.76 -20.76 -2.05
CA THR A 59 16.38 -20.75 -3.38
C THR A 59 15.36 -20.30 -4.45
N SER A 60 14.17 -20.91 -4.47
CA SER A 60 13.10 -20.52 -5.39
C SER A 60 12.65 -19.06 -5.21
N LEU A 61 12.61 -18.56 -3.98
CA LEU A 61 12.35 -17.15 -3.70
C LEU A 61 13.47 -16.23 -4.23
N SER A 62 14.73 -16.66 -4.11
CA SER A 62 15.87 -15.92 -4.65
C SER A 62 15.87 -15.89 -6.17
N GLU A 63 15.60 -17.04 -6.80
CA GLU A 63 15.49 -17.17 -8.26
C GLU A 63 14.30 -16.34 -8.81
N ASN A 64 13.14 -16.41 -8.17
CA ASN A 64 11.99 -15.61 -8.55
C ASN A 64 12.23 -14.10 -8.35
N ARG A 65 13.00 -13.70 -7.32
CA ARG A 65 13.42 -12.30 -7.15
C ARG A 65 14.43 -11.84 -8.19
N ALA A 66 15.34 -12.71 -8.59
CA ALA A 66 16.31 -12.41 -9.65
C ALA A 66 15.66 -12.38 -11.05
N ALA A 67 14.60 -13.17 -11.25
CA ALA A 67 13.80 -13.17 -12.48
C ALA A 67 12.82 -12.01 -12.57
N LEU A 68 12.49 -11.33 -11.45
CA LEU A 68 11.74 -10.09 -11.48
C LEU A 68 12.62 -9.04 -12.19
N PRO A 69 12.12 -8.40 -13.26
CA PRO A 69 12.84 -7.30 -13.86
C PRO A 69 13.15 -6.29 -12.76
N ASP A 70 14.37 -5.75 -12.79
CA ASP A 70 14.79 -4.68 -11.86
C ASP A 70 13.83 -3.50 -12.07
N LEU A 71 12.75 -3.52 -11.31
CA LEU A 71 11.78 -2.43 -11.27
C LEU A 71 12.53 -1.28 -10.61
N GLY A 72 13.21 -0.50 -11.46
CA GLY A 72 13.94 0.67 -11.04
C GLY A 72 13.14 1.42 -9.97
N GLN A 73 13.76 1.75 -8.87
CA GLN A 73 13.07 2.45 -7.79
C GLN A 73 12.62 3.83 -8.28
N MET A 74 11.31 4.02 -8.38
CA MET A 74 10.74 5.32 -8.68
C MET A 74 11.12 6.31 -7.57
N LYS A 75 11.87 7.36 -7.93
CA LYS A 75 12.25 8.42 -6.99
C LYS A 75 11.29 9.59 -7.16
N VAL A 76 10.32 9.68 -6.27
CA VAL A 76 9.38 10.81 -6.23
C VAL A 76 9.93 11.83 -5.25
N ASN A 77 10.41 12.95 -5.75
CA ASN A 77 10.88 14.08 -4.95
C ASN A 77 10.00 15.29 -5.29
N PHE A 78 8.90 15.44 -4.57
CA PHE A 78 8.15 16.68 -4.61
C PHE A 78 8.90 17.77 -3.82
N ASN A 79 8.83 19.00 -4.29
CA ASN A 79 9.27 20.12 -3.49
C ASN A 79 8.47 20.14 -2.17
N PRO A 80 9.09 20.46 -1.04
CA PRO A 80 8.36 20.53 0.22
C PRO A 80 7.20 21.53 0.10
N SER A 81 6.04 21.18 0.68
CA SER A 81 4.91 22.10 0.80
C SER A 81 5.34 23.35 1.59
N VAL A 82 4.78 24.48 1.23
CA VAL A 82 4.98 25.76 1.96
C VAL A 82 4.32 25.70 3.35
N LEU A 83 3.41 24.74 3.55
CA LEU A 83 2.71 24.57 4.82
C LEU A 83 3.64 23.93 5.86
N HIS A 84 3.74 24.58 7.03
CA HIS A 84 4.45 23.99 8.15
C HIS A 84 3.69 22.76 8.69
N GLU A 85 4.42 21.81 9.21
CA GLU A 85 3.87 20.59 9.82
C GLU A 85 2.96 20.94 11.02
N GLY A 86 1.82 20.24 11.10
CA GLY A 86 0.85 20.47 12.18
C GLY A 86 -0.11 21.65 11.95
N LYS A 87 0.00 22.43 10.85
CA LYS A 87 -1.00 23.44 10.51
C LYS A 87 -2.36 22.81 10.34
N VAL A 88 -3.39 23.34 11.01
CA VAL A 88 -4.78 22.88 10.84
C VAL A 88 -5.28 23.28 9.46
N LEU A 89 -5.65 22.31 8.65
CA LEU A 89 -6.16 22.50 7.28
C LEU A 89 -7.68 22.53 7.25
N VAL A 90 -8.31 21.63 8.01
CA VAL A 90 -9.77 21.52 8.08
C VAL A 90 -10.19 21.30 9.54
N THR A 91 -11.26 21.98 9.95
CA THR A 91 -11.94 21.76 11.22
C THR A 91 -13.42 21.53 10.95
N ALA A 92 -13.94 20.40 11.39
CA ALA A 92 -15.36 20.04 11.35
C ALA A 92 -15.94 20.10 12.77
N ARG A 93 -17.07 20.76 12.94
CA ARG A 93 -17.83 20.83 14.19
C ARG A 93 -19.29 20.52 13.91
N ASP A 94 -19.82 19.46 14.53
CA ASP A 94 -21.21 19.00 14.42
C ASP A 94 -21.65 18.84 12.94
N VAL A 95 -20.72 18.45 12.04
CA VAL A 95 -20.96 18.40 10.61
C VAL A 95 -21.80 17.19 10.23
N ASN A 96 -22.88 17.45 9.47
CA ASN A 96 -23.67 16.42 8.80
C ASN A 96 -24.12 16.91 7.43
N PHE A 97 -24.55 15.97 6.59
CA PHE A 97 -25.00 16.24 5.23
C PHE A 97 -26.21 15.37 4.87
N GLY A 98 -27.16 15.95 4.16
CA GLY A 98 -28.32 15.24 3.63
C GLY A 98 -28.57 15.60 2.17
N TYR A 99 -28.87 14.60 1.33
CA TYR A 99 -29.21 14.83 -0.08
C TYR A 99 -30.69 15.17 -0.29
N THR A 100 -31.58 14.55 0.50
CA THR A 100 -33.06 14.73 0.44
C THR A 100 -33.63 14.71 1.83
N GLU A 101 -34.34 13.66 2.18
CA GLU A 101 -34.92 13.46 3.53
C GLU A 101 -33.97 12.60 4.36
N GLY A 102 -33.37 13.18 5.39
CA GLY A 102 -32.50 12.50 6.34
C GLY A 102 -31.03 12.86 6.23
N MET A 103 -30.34 12.68 7.34
CA MET A 103 -28.89 12.92 7.45
C MET A 103 -28.13 11.68 7.06
N LEU A 104 -26.98 11.87 6.40
CA LEU A 104 -26.12 10.79 5.90
C LEU A 104 -25.47 10.00 7.04
N TRP A 105 -25.10 10.68 8.12
CA TRP A 105 -24.49 10.06 9.29
C TRP A 105 -25.42 10.14 10.49
N GLU A 106 -25.55 9.01 11.20
CA GLU A 106 -26.37 8.94 12.45
C GLU A 106 -25.86 9.92 13.51
N ARG A 107 -24.53 10.07 13.57
CA ARG A 107 -23.87 11.03 14.47
C ARG A 107 -23.14 12.06 13.64
N PRO A 108 -23.29 13.35 13.98
CA PRO A 108 -22.50 14.41 13.36
C PRO A 108 -21.00 14.17 13.54
N LEU A 109 -20.20 14.72 12.63
CA LEU A 109 -18.77 14.52 12.59
C LEU A 109 -18.04 15.71 13.22
N ASP A 110 -17.16 15.40 14.18
CA ASP A 110 -16.24 16.34 14.83
C ASP A 110 -14.82 15.87 14.65
N PHE A 111 -14.00 16.62 13.92
CA PHE A 111 -12.59 16.26 13.68
C PHE A 111 -11.78 17.47 13.21
N GLN A 112 -10.45 17.29 13.23
CA GLN A 112 -9.49 18.19 12.61
C GLN A 112 -8.55 17.40 11.71
N ILE A 113 -8.12 18.02 10.60
CA ILE A 113 -7.09 17.51 9.71
C ILE A 113 -5.93 18.50 9.73
N LYS A 114 -4.72 17.99 9.96
CA LYS A 114 -3.50 18.79 10.02
C LYS A 114 -2.55 18.44 8.88
N SER A 115 -1.71 19.38 8.51
CA SER A 115 -0.60 19.16 7.58
C SER A 115 0.34 18.09 8.09
N GLY A 116 0.77 17.18 7.21
CA GLY A 116 1.63 16.04 7.52
C GLY A 116 0.89 14.78 7.96
N GLU A 117 -0.43 14.84 8.24
CA GLU A 117 -1.21 13.66 8.62
C GLU A 117 -1.51 12.75 7.43
N ARG A 118 -1.58 11.44 7.69
CA ARG A 118 -2.02 10.43 6.75
C ARG A 118 -3.32 9.81 7.27
N ILE A 119 -4.42 10.06 6.55
CA ILE A 119 -5.77 9.68 6.98
C ILE A 119 -6.33 8.66 6.02
N ALA A 120 -6.87 7.54 6.54
CA ALA A 120 -7.58 6.55 5.77
C ALA A 120 -9.08 6.56 6.12
N LEU A 121 -9.93 6.85 5.13
CA LEU A 121 -11.37 6.75 5.27
C LEU A 121 -11.82 5.31 5.00
N ARG A 122 -12.37 4.65 6.01
CA ARG A 122 -12.89 3.29 5.91
C ARG A 122 -14.40 3.25 6.14
N GLY A 123 -15.10 2.44 5.38
CA GLY A 123 -16.55 2.25 5.51
C GLY A 123 -17.13 1.49 4.32
N ARG A 124 -18.36 0.98 4.50
CA ARG A 124 -19.10 0.27 3.44
C ARG A 124 -19.40 1.20 2.26
N ASN A 125 -19.74 0.62 1.11
CA ASN A 125 -20.23 1.40 -0.02
C ASN A 125 -21.51 2.13 0.38
N GLY A 126 -21.64 3.39 -0.03
CA GLY A 126 -22.76 4.25 0.39
C GLY A 126 -22.62 4.91 1.77
N SER A 127 -21.56 4.65 2.54
CA SER A 127 -21.35 5.26 3.87
C SER A 127 -21.00 6.75 3.86
N GLY A 128 -20.94 7.38 2.70
CA GLY A 128 -20.67 8.82 2.56
C GLY A 128 -19.19 9.20 2.44
N LYS A 129 -18.27 8.25 2.15
CA LYS A 129 -16.83 8.56 1.98
C LYS A 129 -16.59 9.64 0.93
N THR A 130 -17.11 9.44 -0.28
CA THR A 130 -16.97 10.41 -1.37
C THR A 130 -17.66 11.74 -1.07
N THR A 131 -18.79 11.71 -0.36
CA THR A 131 -19.48 12.93 0.09
C THR A 131 -18.62 13.71 1.09
N LEU A 132 -18.00 13.00 2.05
CA LEU A 132 -17.07 13.61 2.99
C LEU A 132 -15.88 14.23 2.28
N LEU A 133 -15.28 13.54 1.30
CA LEU A 133 -14.20 14.10 0.49
C LEU A 133 -14.63 15.37 -0.25
N ARG A 134 -15.84 15.39 -0.84
CA ARG A 134 -16.37 16.58 -1.50
C ARG A 134 -16.60 17.75 -0.54
N LEU A 135 -17.06 17.47 0.68
CA LEU A 135 -17.16 18.47 1.74
C LEU A 135 -15.77 19.02 2.13
N LEU A 136 -14.78 18.15 2.36
CA LEU A 136 -13.41 18.54 2.71
C LEU A 136 -12.77 19.43 1.64
N LEU A 137 -13.04 19.14 0.37
CA LEU A 137 -12.51 19.88 -0.78
C LEU A 137 -13.33 21.12 -1.17
N GLY A 138 -14.37 21.46 -0.42
CA GLY A 138 -15.23 22.62 -0.71
C GLY A 138 -16.12 22.47 -1.94
N LYS A 139 -16.30 21.25 -2.46
CA LYS A 139 -17.22 20.97 -3.57
C LYS A 139 -18.67 20.84 -3.12
N LEU A 140 -18.90 20.65 -1.82
CA LEU A 140 -20.17 20.63 -1.16
C LEU A 140 -20.07 21.42 0.16
N GLU A 141 -21.18 22.01 0.59
CA GLU A 141 -21.30 22.62 1.92
C GLU A 141 -22.11 21.73 2.85
N PRO A 142 -21.79 21.67 4.14
CA PRO A 142 -22.53 20.84 5.09
C PRO A 142 -23.96 21.34 5.25
N THR A 143 -24.93 20.43 5.37
CA THR A 143 -26.31 20.76 5.67
C THR A 143 -26.49 21.14 7.14
N LYS A 144 -25.66 20.60 8.02
CA LYS A 144 -25.63 20.90 9.46
C LYS A 144 -24.20 21.04 9.93
N GLY A 145 -23.98 21.90 10.94
CA GLY A 145 -22.66 22.14 11.53
C GLY A 145 -21.80 23.15 10.77
N VAL A 146 -20.54 23.23 11.13
CA VAL A 146 -19.60 24.18 10.53
C VAL A 146 -18.36 23.44 10.09
N LEU A 147 -17.96 23.64 8.82
CA LEU A 147 -16.74 23.13 8.24
C LEU A 147 -15.84 24.30 7.82
N THR A 148 -14.77 24.52 8.58
CA THR A 148 -13.80 25.56 8.29
C THR A 148 -12.61 24.97 7.55
N ARG A 149 -12.23 25.56 6.43
CA ARG A 149 -11.09 25.17 5.59
C ARG A 149 -10.11 26.33 5.49
N THR A 150 -8.83 26.03 5.60
CA THR A 150 -7.78 26.98 5.22
C THR A 150 -7.50 26.83 3.72
N ASP A 151 -6.89 27.82 3.12
CA ASP A 151 -6.44 27.68 1.73
C ASP A 151 -5.27 26.71 1.63
N PHE A 152 -5.41 25.68 0.77
CA PHE A 152 -4.40 24.69 0.44
C PHE A 152 -4.58 24.15 -0.98
N LYS A 153 -3.49 23.80 -1.62
CA LYS A 153 -3.52 23.15 -2.94
C LYS A 153 -3.73 21.66 -2.76
N TYR A 154 -4.66 21.09 -3.50
CA TYR A 154 -4.89 19.65 -3.47
C TYR A 154 -4.88 19.02 -4.87
N VAL A 155 -4.56 17.74 -4.92
CA VAL A 155 -4.76 16.88 -6.08
C VAL A 155 -5.71 15.77 -5.69
N TYR A 156 -6.78 15.62 -6.45
CA TYR A 156 -7.78 14.55 -6.28
C TYR A 156 -7.58 13.52 -7.38
N LEU A 157 -7.22 12.31 -6.96
CA LEU A 157 -7.08 11.14 -7.84
C LEU A 157 -8.32 10.28 -7.67
N ASP A 158 -9.20 10.35 -8.65
CA ASP A 158 -10.40 9.53 -8.74
C ASP A 158 -10.07 8.13 -9.28
N GLN A 159 -11.06 7.26 -9.20
CA GLN A 159 -10.96 5.86 -9.68
C GLN A 159 -10.66 5.76 -11.17
N GLU A 160 -11.10 6.73 -11.97
CA GLU A 160 -10.98 6.75 -13.43
C GLU A 160 -9.70 7.46 -13.90
N TYR A 161 -8.95 8.07 -12.96
CA TYR A 161 -7.79 8.90 -13.28
C TYR A 161 -8.10 10.01 -14.28
N SER A 162 -9.19 10.75 -14.07
CA SER A 162 -9.72 11.79 -14.97
C SER A 162 -8.72 12.92 -15.31
N MET A 163 -7.63 13.03 -14.55
CA MET A 163 -6.51 13.92 -14.85
C MET A 163 -5.76 13.53 -16.13
N LEU A 164 -5.83 12.26 -16.54
CA LEU A 164 -5.22 11.76 -17.78
C LEU A 164 -6.26 11.76 -18.90
N ARG A 165 -5.85 12.19 -20.06
CA ARG A 165 -6.65 12.04 -21.27
C ARG A 165 -6.36 10.68 -21.89
N ALA A 166 -7.40 9.88 -22.07
CA ALA A 166 -7.32 8.53 -22.60
C ALA A 166 -6.72 8.48 -24.02
N ASP A 167 -7.05 9.50 -24.83
CA ASP A 167 -6.66 9.63 -26.22
C ASP A 167 -5.20 10.07 -26.46
N LEU A 168 -4.53 10.56 -25.43
CA LEU A 168 -3.14 11.01 -25.54
C LEU A 168 -2.15 9.87 -25.25
N THR A 169 -0.99 9.96 -25.90
CA THR A 169 0.15 9.10 -25.55
C THR A 169 0.79 9.53 -24.22
N VAL A 170 1.57 8.65 -23.61
CA VAL A 170 2.33 8.95 -22.38
C VAL A 170 3.16 10.23 -22.55
N TYR A 171 3.86 10.35 -23.69
CA TYR A 171 4.67 11.53 -23.96
C TYR A 171 3.81 12.80 -24.15
N ALA A 172 2.77 12.75 -24.97
CA ALA A 172 1.88 13.88 -25.19
C ALA A 172 1.17 14.34 -23.91
N GLN A 173 0.82 13.38 -23.04
CA GLN A 173 0.25 13.69 -21.73
C GLN A 173 1.27 14.42 -20.85
N ALA A 174 2.53 13.99 -20.81
CA ALA A 174 3.60 14.66 -20.08
C ALA A 174 3.88 16.07 -20.63
N GLU A 175 3.92 16.22 -21.95
CA GLU A 175 4.12 17.48 -22.64
C GLU A 175 3.02 18.49 -22.32
N ARG A 176 1.77 18.07 -22.21
CA ARG A 176 0.64 18.92 -21.80
C ARG A 176 0.85 19.58 -20.43
N TYR A 177 1.59 18.93 -19.53
CA TYR A 177 1.93 19.45 -18.20
C TYR A 177 3.23 20.25 -18.18
N ASN A 178 3.88 20.42 -19.31
CA ASN A 178 5.15 21.15 -19.45
C ASN A 178 4.95 22.66 -19.52
N VAL A 179 4.37 23.24 -18.47
CA VAL A 179 4.15 24.68 -18.36
C VAL A 179 5.45 25.51 -18.27
N ASN A 180 6.57 24.85 -17.94
CA ASN A 180 7.87 25.47 -17.75
C ASN A 180 8.75 25.39 -19.02
N ASN A 181 8.21 24.90 -20.15
CA ASN A 181 8.93 24.73 -21.42
C ASN A 181 10.25 23.93 -21.26
N LEU A 182 10.21 22.85 -20.48
CA LEU A 182 11.35 21.94 -20.37
C LEU A 182 11.67 21.36 -21.76
N PRO A 183 12.94 21.23 -22.11
CA PRO A 183 13.32 20.62 -23.38
C PRO A 183 12.96 19.13 -23.42
N GLU A 184 12.76 18.61 -24.64
CA GLU A 184 12.31 17.23 -24.89
C GLU A 184 13.14 16.17 -24.13
N HIS A 185 14.45 16.33 -24.10
CA HIS A 185 15.33 15.38 -23.41
C HIS A 185 15.09 15.32 -21.89
N GLU A 186 14.73 16.46 -21.27
CA GLU A 186 14.37 16.50 -19.85
C GLU A 186 13.01 15.82 -19.57
N LEU A 187 12.02 16.02 -20.46
CA LEU A 187 10.73 15.31 -20.35
C LEU A 187 10.95 13.80 -20.44
N LYS A 188 11.72 13.34 -21.42
CA LYS A 188 12.06 11.93 -21.60
C LYS A 188 12.84 11.36 -20.39
N MET A 189 13.77 12.14 -19.85
CA MET A 189 14.50 11.75 -18.64
C MET A 189 13.56 11.63 -17.43
N ARG A 190 12.60 12.54 -17.26
CA ARG A 190 11.61 12.46 -16.17
C ARG A 190 10.69 11.25 -16.35
N LEU A 191 10.18 11.00 -17.55
CA LEU A 191 9.40 9.79 -17.86
C LEU A 191 10.17 8.51 -17.53
N ASN A 192 11.45 8.42 -17.89
CA ASN A 192 12.30 7.27 -17.53
C ASN A 192 12.44 7.11 -16.01
N ARG A 193 12.55 8.18 -15.23
CA ARG A 193 12.57 8.12 -13.75
C ARG A 193 11.28 7.56 -13.16
N PHE A 194 10.15 7.73 -13.87
CA PHE A 194 8.86 7.16 -13.53
C PHE A 194 8.59 5.81 -14.21
N LEU A 195 9.65 5.16 -14.71
CA LEU A 195 9.64 3.83 -15.30
C LEU A 195 8.85 3.74 -16.62
N PHE A 196 8.80 4.84 -17.38
CA PHE A 196 8.33 4.85 -18.76
C PHE A 196 9.54 4.84 -19.69
N SER A 197 9.89 3.65 -20.18
CA SER A 197 10.94 3.49 -21.19
C SER A 197 10.56 4.10 -22.53
N ALA A 198 11.50 4.24 -23.45
CA ALA A 198 11.26 4.76 -24.78
C ALA A 198 10.11 4.03 -25.53
N LEU A 199 9.98 2.72 -25.31
CA LEU A 199 8.91 1.92 -25.91
C LEU A 199 7.50 2.26 -25.36
N ALA A 200 7.43 2.88 -24.21
CA ALA A 200 6.17 3.24 -23.57
C ALA A 200 5.72 4.68 -23.90
N TRP A 201 6.57 5.51 -24.49
CA TRP A 201 6.23 6.93 -24.71
C TRP A 201 5.07 7.15 -25.69
N ASP A 202 4.99 6.29 -26.71
CA ASP A 202 3.93 6.35 -27.73
C ASP A 202 2.69 5.52 -27.36
N LYS A 203 2.70 4.86 -26.17
CA LYS A 203 1.59 4.07 -25.69
C LYS A 203 0.42 4.99 -25.28
N PRO A 204 -0.81 4.76 -25.77
CA PRO A 204 -1.99 5.52 -25.34
C PRO A 204 -2.26 5.37 -23.83
N CYS A 205 -2.70 6.44 -23.18
CA CYS A 205 -2.99 6.43 -21.74
C CYS A 205 -4.11 5.43 -21.36
N GLU A 206 -5.04 5.14 -22.27
CA GLU A 206 -6.09 4.13 -22.05
C GLU A 206 -5.56 2.71 -21.86
N GLN A 207 -4.39 2.39 -22.45
CA GLN A 207 -3.75 1.09 -22.37
C GLN A 207 -2.86 0.92 -21.13
N LEU A 208 -2.76 1.95 -20.31
CA LEU A 208 -1.98 1.91 -19.07
C LEU A 208 -2.75 1.18 -17.98
N SER A 209 -2.04 0.33 -17.21
CA SER A 209 -2.55 -0.22 -15.96
C SER A 209 -2.80 0.89 -14.93
N GLY A 210 -3.61 0.64 -13.90
CA GLY A 210 -3.88 1.61 -12.84
C GLY A 210 -2.61 2.15 -12.16
N GLY A 211 -1.64 1.27 -11.90
CA GLY A 211 -0.34 1.67 -11.35
C GLY A 211 0.50 2.51 -12.32
N GLU A 212 0.46 2.23 -13.62
CA GLU A 212 1.10 3.07 -14.65
C GLU A 212 0.44 4.43 -14.74
N ARG A 213 -0.89 4.50 -14.73
CA ARG A 213 -1.65 5.78 -14.72
C ARG A 213 -1.26 6.62 -13.51
N MET A 214 -1.21 6.04 -12.33
CA MET A 214 -0.78 6.75 -11.11
C MET A 214 0.65 7.29 -11.25
N ARG A 215 1.60 6.47 -11.75
CA ARG A 215 2.97 6.93 -12.00
C ARG A 215 3.03 8.09 -12.98
N LEU A 216 2.24 8.02 -14.06
CA LEU A 216 2.18 9.09 -15.05
C LEU A 216 1.64 10.39 -14.46
N ILE A 217 0.61 10.33 -13.62
CA ILE A 217 0.09 11.52 -12.92
C ILE A 217 1.17 12.15 -12.05
N PHE A 218 1.88 11.36 -11.24
CA PHE A 218 2.97 11.90 -10.43
C PHE A 218 4.08 12.51 -11.27
N CYS A 219 4.42 11.89 -12.42
CA CYS A 219 5.35 12.45 -13.37
C CYS A 219 4.86 13.83 -13.89
N CYS A 220 3.60 13.91 -14.31
CA CYS A 220 2.98 15.15 -14.80
C CYS A 220 2.99 16.25 -13.73
N LEU A 221 2.66 15.93 -12.49
CA LEU A 221 2.71 16.89 -11.37
C LEU A 221 4.13 17.41 -11.11
N MET A 222 5.14 16.54 -11.23
CA MET A 222 6.54 16.96 -11.10
C MET A 222 7.03 17.77 -12.29
N ILE A 223 6.56 17.49 -13.50
CA ILE A 223 6.88 18.28 -14.71
C ILE A 223 6.32 19.70 -14.58
N SER A 224 5.07 19.84 -14.15
CA SER A 224 4.43 21.13 -13.95
C SER A 224 4.96 21.91 -12.74
N ASN A 225 5.83 21.30 -11.94
CA ASN A 225 6.31 21.85 -10.65
C ASN A 225 5.17 22.26 -9.71
N ASN A 226 4.01 21.63 -9.86
CA ASN A 226 2.82 21.91 -9.07
C ASN A 226 2.72 20.88 -7.94
N THR A 227 3.44 21.13 -6.85
CA THR A 227 3.38 20.27 -5.66
C THR A 227 2.11 20.59 -4.88
N PRO A 228 1.20 19.64 -4.71
CA PRO A 228 0.03 19.82 -3.86
C PRO A 228 0.40 19.73 -2.39
N ASP A 229 -0.35 20.42 -1.54
CA ASP A 229 -0.26 20.32 -0.08
C ASP A 229 -0.97 19.06 0.42
N VAL A 230 -2.01 18.62 -0.30
CA VAL A 230 -2.84 17.47 0.06
C VAL A 230 -3.07 16.57 -1.16
N PHE A 231 -2.79 15.28 -1.00
CA PHE A 231 -3.20 14.24 -1.94
C PHE A 231 -4.47 13.57 -1.43
N VAL A 232 -5.49 13.53 -2.27
CA VAL A 232 -6.74 12.82 -2.00
C VAL A 232 -6.84 11.66 -2.99
N LEU A 233 -6.85 10.45 -2.46
CA LEU A 233 -6.90 9.22 -3.25
C LEU A 233 -8.24 8.54 -3.00
N ASP A 234 -9.05 8.38 -4.04
CA ASP A 234 -10.33 7.67 -3.95
C ASP A 234 -10.16 6.25 -4.52
N GLU A 235 -10.24 5.26 -3.63
CA GLU A 235 -10.09 3.83 -3.92
C GLU A 235 -8.84 3.45 -4.76
N PRO A 236 -7.63 3.88 -4.38
CA PRO A 236 -6.42 3.71 -5.21
C PRO A 236 -6.01 2.24 -5.41
N THR A 237 -6.60 1.30 -4.67
CA THR A 237 -6.22 -0.12 -4.65
C THR A 237 -7.13 -1.04 -5.46
N ASN A 238 -8.25 -0.56 -5.98
CA ASN A 238 -9.19 -1.40 -6.74
C ASN A 238 -8.67 -1.83 -8.11
N ASN A 239 -7.54 -1.27 -8.57
CA ASN A 239 -6.91 -1.57 -9.87
C ASN A 239 -5.46 -2.09 -9.73
N LEU A 240 -5.08 -2.58 -8.55
CA LEU A 240 -3.77 -3.20 -8.29
C LEU A 240 -3.87 -4.72 -8.25
#